data_d3efdbeadf012a3544201a917a26b159
#
_entry.id   d3efdbeadf012a3544201a917a26b159
#
_cell.length_a   1.000
_cell.length_b   1.000
_cell.length_c   1.000
_cell.angle_alpha   90.00
_cell.angle_beta   90.00
_cell.angle_gamma   90.00
#
_symmetry.space_group_name_H-M   'P 1'
#
loop_
_entity.id
_entity.type
_entity.pdbx_description
1 polymer ?
#
loop_
_entity_poly.entity_id
_entity_poly.type
_entity_poly.pdbx_seq_one_letter_code
_entity_poly.pdbx_strand_id
1 'polypeptide(L)'
;MIKRLKYCDIWYRKIVKEGIRNIRMKGMPRSRDKDDSEKHMGLLKLVQILSFLVVFVAGVVFGLVTTSHFSQHVVSKAEIYSFINHFSADAPEAVKNGNCTVVKDCNKVEDCLSMNSFVRPKNITHYMSDDELFWRASMVPTKEEFPYNRVPKVAFMFLTRGPLPLLPLWEKFFQGHEKLFSIYVHAVPGFKLNVSSTSPFYGREIPSQKVHWGTVTLADAEKRLLANALLDFSNERFVLVSESCIPVYNFSTVYKYLTRSAHSFVESYDEPTRYGRGRYSRRMLPDIKLYQWRKGSQWFELNRALAVYIVSDTKYYTLFKKYCLPACYPDEHYLPTFINMFHGSLNSNRTVTWVDWSIGGPHPVTYGEANITKEFIQSIRSKGTPCQYNLGTTSICYLFARKFAPSALEPLLNLSSSVMGF
;
A
#
# COMPACT_ATOMS: atom_id res chain seq x y z
N MET A 1 -8.69 27.63 10.22
CA MET A 1 -9.06 26.77 11.35
C MET A 1 -8.00 26.70 12.46
N ILE A 2 -6.71 26.75 12.15
CA ILE A 2 -5.58 26.64 13.12
C ILE A 2 -5.44 27.84 14.07
N LYS A 3 -5.89 29.04 13.71
CA LYS A 3 -5.83 30.23 14.59
C LYS A 3 -6.84 30.20 15.75
N ARG A 4 -7.97 29.47 15.66
CA ARG A 4 -8.98 29.36 16.75
C ARG A 4 -8.59 28.36 17.83
N LEU A 5 -7.83 27.34 17.51
CA LEU A 5 -7.36 26.34 18.52
C LEU A 5 -6.30 26.91 19.48
N LYS A 6 -5.47 27.88 19.03
CA LYS A 6 -4.51 28.55 19.92
C LYS A 6 -5.18 29.45 20.97
N TYR A 7 -6.36 29.99 20.70
CA TYR A 7 -7.08 30.85 21.66
C TYR A 7 -7.72 30.04 22.78
N CYS A 8 -8.21 28.83 22.53
CA CYS A 8 -8.75 27.93 23.56
C CYS A 8 -7.68 27.44 24.54
N ASP A 9 -6.48 27.12 24.07
CA ASP A 9 -5.39 26.63 24.93
C ASP A 9 -4.85 27.75 25.87
N ILE A 10 -4.82 28.98 25.40
CA ILE A 10 -4.41 30.13 26.20
C ILE A 10 -5.47 30.46 27.27
N TRP A 11 -6.74 30.34 26.95
CA TRP A 11 -7.86 30.62 27.87
C TRP A 11 -7.97 29.56 28.96
N TYR A 12 -7.78 28.29 28.62
CA TYR A 12 -7.77 27.17 29.56
C TYR A 12 -6.61 27.29 30.59
N ARG A 13 -5.40 27.64 30.14
CA ARG A 13 -4.22 27.84 30.99
C ARG A 13 -4.37 29.05 31.93
N LYS A 14 -5.14 30.08 31.53
CA LYS A 14 -5.41 31.26 32.36
C LYS A 14 -6.39 30.94 33.47
N ILE A 15 -7.48 30.22 33.20
CA ILE A 15 -8.48 29.79 34.20
C ILE A 15 -7.89 28.84 35.22
N VAL A 16 -7.07 27.88 34.83
CA VAL A 16 -6.41 26.94 35.72
C VAL A 16 -5.38 27.64 36.62
N LYS A 17 -4.65 28.66 36.13
CA LYS A 17 -3.71 29.44 36.97
C LYS A 17 -4.40 30.37 37.93
N GLU A 18 -5.53 30.96 37.60
CA GLU A 18 -6.31 31.80 38.51
C GLU A 18 -7.05 30.98 39.57
N GLY A 19 -7.53 29.78 39.23
CA GLY A 19 -8.13 28.86 40.20
C GLY A 19 -7.14 28.36 41.28
N ILE A 20 -5.88 28.11 40.91
CA ILE A 20 -4.84 27.64 41.83
C ILE A 20 -4.30 28.79 42.73
N ARG A 21 -4.34 30.05 42.26
CA ARG A 21 -3.93 31.20 43.11
C ARG A 21 -4.90 31.51 44.25
N ASN A 22 -6.21 31.29 44.02
CA ASN A 22 -7.23 31.56 45.05
C ASN A 22 -7.31 30.51 46.16
N ILE A 23 -6.68 29.36 45.99
CA ILE A 23 -6.64 28.28 47.03
C ILE A 23 -5.49 28.47 48.02
N ARG A 24 -4.49 29.35 47.73
CA ARG A 24 -3.28 29.46 48.56
C ARG A 24 -3.22 30.60 49.58
N MET A 25 -4.30 31.38 49.72
CA MET A 25 -4.37 32.44 50.74
C MET A 25 -5.69 32.38 51.54
N LYS A 26 -5.77 31.49 52.52
CA LYS A 26 -6.51 31.71 53.76
C LYS A 26 -6.02 30.72 54.81
N GLY A 27 -5.16 31.22 55.68
CA GLY A 27 -4.70 30.53 56.90
C GLY A 27 -5.83 30.47 57.93
N MET A 28 -5.71 29.48 58.81
CA MET A 28 -6.60 29.12 59.94
C MET A 28 -6.93 30.27 60.89
N PRO A 29 -8.12 30.21 61.54
CA PRO A 29 -8.09 29.74 62.93
C PRO A 29 -9.17 28.67 63.25
N ARG A 30 -8.89 27.99 64.39
CA ARG A 30 -9.59 26.87 64.99
C ARG A 30 -10.84 27.37 65.78
N SER A 31 -12.06 26.79 65.53
CA SER A 31 -13.00 26.30 66.57
C SER A 31 -14.39 25.98 65.98
N ARG A 32 -14.91 24.84 66.42
CA ARG A 32 -16.33 24.43 66.52
C ARG A 32 -17.29 24.85 65.38
N ASP A 33 -17.69 23.84 64.57
CA ASP A 33 -19.07 23.38 64.49
C ASP A 33 -19.15 22.23 63.46
N LYS A 34 -19.71 21.11 63.91
CA LYS A 34 -19.84 19.87 63.12
C LYS A 34 -21.02 19.90 62.10
N ASP A 35 -21.82 20.94 62.06
CA ASP A 35 -23.03 21.00 61.23
C ASP A 35 -22.88 21.68 59.87
N ASP A 36 -21.84 22.49 59.65
CA ASP A 36 -21.64 23.18 58.37
C ASP A 36 -20.80 22.35 57.34
N SER A 37 -20.15 21.30 57.81
CA SER A 37 -19.29 20.47 56.93
C SER A 37 -20.12 19.59 55.97
N GLU A 38 -21.31 19.13 56.37
CA GLU A 38 -22.17 18.32 55.47
C GLU A 38 -22.85 19.16 54.38
N LYS A 39 -23.21 20.42 54.70
CA LYS A 39 -23.83 21.33 53.71
C LYS A 39 -22.81 21.78 52.66
N HIS A 40 -21.55 22.04 53.06
CA HIS A 40 -20.46 22.39 52.11
C HIS A 40 -20.05 21.23 51.23
N MET A 41 -20.08 20.01 51.71
CA MET A 41 -19.77 18.80 50.93
C MET A 41 -20.91 18.50 49.91
N GLY A 42 -22.19 18.78 50.28
CA GLY A 42 -23.34 18.70 49.39
C GLY A 42 -23.27 19.72 48.22
N LEU A 43 -22.89 20.97 48.55
CA LEU A 43 -22.74 22.03 47.54
C LEU A 43 -21.61 21.78 46.55
N LEU A 44 -20.46 21.26 46.99
CA LEU A 44 -19.33 20.88 46.16
C LEU A 44 -19.71 19.73 45.19
N LYS A 45 -20.41 18.73 45.67
CA LYS A 45 -20.95 17.64 44.82
C LYS A 45 -21.96 18.14 43.81
N LEU A 46 -22.83 19.05 44.17
CA LEU A 46 -23.83 19.67 43.27
C LEU A 46 -23.16 20.48 42.16
N VAL A 47 -22.13 21.29 42.50
CA VAL A 47 -21.35 22.05 41.53
C VAL A 47 -20.58 21.12 40.58
N GLN A 48 -20.09 20.00 41.09
CA GLN A 48 -19.39 18.99 40.27
C GLN A 48 -20.34 18.31 39.28
N ILE A 49 -21.54 17.93 39.74
CA ILE A 49 -22.62 17.33 38.86
C ILE A 49 -23.04 18.33 37.79
N LEU A 50 -23.26 19.59 38.16
CA LEU A 50 -23.64 20.64 37.21
C LEU A 50 -22.56 20.90 36.17
N SER A 51 -21.27 20.89 36.55
CA SER A 51 -20.16 21.05 35.58
C SER A 51 -20.06 19.89 34.61
N PHE A 52 -20.26 18.63 35.05
CA PHE A 52 -20.32 17.48 34.18
C PHE A 52 -21.51 17.55 33.20
N LEU A 53 -22.67 18.02 33.67
CA LEU A 53 -23.85 18.16 32.84
C LEU A 53 -23.68 19.22 31.76
N VAL A 54 -23.03 20.35 32.08
CA VAL A 54 -22.69 21.40 31.11
C VAL A 54 -21.73 20.89 30.06
N VAL A 55 -20.68 20.15 30.45
CA VAL A 55 -19.72 19.57 29.51
C VAL A 55 -20.37 18.52 28.62
N PHE A 56 -21.28 17.69 29.17
CA PHE A 56 -22.01 16.70 28.41
C PHE A 56 -22.96 17.36 27.37
N VAL A 57 -23.74 18.36 27.77
CA VAL A 57 -24.60 19.10 26.85
C VAL A 57 -23.80 19.81 25.77
N ALA A 58 -22.67 20.43 26.12
CA ALA A 58 -21.78 21.06 25.15
C ALA A 58 -21.21 20.03 24.15
N GLY A 59 -20.87 18.82 24.60
CA GLY A 59 -20.41 17.72 23.74
C GLY A 59 -21.49 17.24 22.78
N VAL A 60 -22.74 17.10 23.24
CA VAL A 60 -23.89 16.70 22.39
C VAL A 60 -24.19 17.78 21.35
N VAL A 61 -24.23 19.07 21.74
CA VAL A 61 -24.44 20.17 20.79
C VAL A 61 -23.33 20.24 19.75
N PHE A 62 -22.08 20.08 20.17
CA PHE A 62 -20.94 20.04 19.25
C PHE A 62 -21.02 18.85 18.30
N GLY A 63 -21.42 17.67 18.79
CA GLY A 63 -21.64 16.47 17.97
C GLY A 63 -22.75 16.68 16.93
N LEU A 64 -23.89 17.29 17.32
CA LEU A 64 -24.98 17.57 16.39
C LEU A 64 -24.63 18.63 15.33
N VAL A 65 -23.87 19.67 15.70
CA VAL A 65 -23.39 20.70 14.76
C VAL A 65 -22.39 20.11 13.76
N THR A 66 -21.47 19.27 14.21
CA THR A 66 -20.50 18.60 13.32
C THR A 66 -21.19 17.62 12.38
N THR A 67 -22.20 16.87 12.84
CA THR A 67 -22.97 15.95 11.98
C THR A 67 -23.80 16.71 10.94
N SER A 68 -24.39 17.86 11.29
CA SER A 68 -25.16 18.67 10.33
C SER A 68 -24.27 19.30 9.25
N HIS A 69 -23.06 19.74 9.60
CA HIS A 69 -22.07 20.22 8.63
C HIS A 69 -21.53 19.11 7.72
N PHE A 70 -21.40 17.88 8.23
CA PHE A 70 -21.00 16.73 7.41
C PHE A 70 -22.10 16.32 6.42
N SER A 71 -23.38 16.42 6.85
CA SER A 71 -24.53 16.13 5.98
C SER A 71 -24.67 17.14 4.84
N GLN A 72 -24.38 18.42 5.06
CA GLN A 72 -24.42 19.44 3.98
C GLN A 72 -23.32 19.24 2.93
N HIS A 73 -22.15 18.66 3.28
CA HIS A 73 -21.11 18.32 2.30
C HIS A 73 -21.43 17.09 1.46
N VAL A 74 -22.31 16.21 1.92
CA VAL A 74 -22.77 15.03 1.15
C VAL A 74 -23.87 15.40 0.15
N VAL A 75 -24.72 16.38 0.46
CA VAL A 75 -25.81 16.83 -0.44
C VAL A 75 -25.27 17.61 -1.66
N SER A 76 -24.10 18.27 -1.55
CA SER A 76 -23.50 18.98 -2.69
C SER A 76 -22.98 18.07 -3.80
N LYS A 77 -22.84 16.76 -3.55
CA LYS A 77 -22.48 15.77 -4.59
C LYS A 77 -23.67 15.37 -5.48
N ALA A 78 -24.90 15.58 -5.06
CA ALA A 78 -26.08 15.25 -5.85
C ALA A 78 -26.35 16.26 -6.99
N GLU A 79 -25.85 17.51 -6.86
CA GLU A 79 -26.02 18.54 -7.91
C GLU A 79 -25.12 18.36 -9.10
N ILE A 80 -24.02 17.57 -8.96
CA ILE A 80 -23.11 17.30 -10.09
C ILE A 80 -23.75 16.33 -11.09
N TYR A 81 -24.69 15.48 -10.66
CA TYR A 81 -25.38 14.54 -11.57
C TYR A 81 -26.45 15.20 -12.43
N SER A 82 -26.97 16.38 -12.08
CA SER A 82 -27.95 17.08 -12.90
C SER A 82 -27.32 17.89 -14.07
N PHE A 83 -26.02 18.16 -14.00
CA PHE A 83 -25.31 18.93 -15.04
C PHE A 83 -24.92 18.10 -16.27
N ILE A 84 -24.93 16.76 -16.16
CA ILE A 84 -24.51 15.85 -17.26
C ILE A 84 -25.65 15.62 -18.28
N ASN A 85 -26.90 15.93 -17.94
CA ASN A 85 -28.05 15.66 -18.81
C ASN A 85 -28.39 16.79 -19.80
N HIS A 86 -27.57 17.86 -19.92
CA HIS A 86 -27.86 18.99 -20.82
C HIS A 86 -26.89 19.13 -22.00
N PHE A 87 -26.04 18.13 -22.29
CA PHE A 87 -25.29 18.07 -23.54
C PHE A 87 -25.87 16.98 -24.45
N SER A 88 -27.02 17.30 -25.04
CA SER A 88 -27.54 16.56 -26.19
C SER A 88 -27.70 17.54 -27.35
N ALA A 89 -27.21 17.11 -28.49
CA ALA A 89 -27.40 17.66 -29.82
C ALA A 89 -26.55 18.88 -30.21
N ASP A 90 -25.39 18.58 -30.79
CA ASP A 90 -25.08 19.03 -32.17
C ASP A 90 -23.88 18.20 -32.66
N ALA A 91 -24.15 17.27 -33.57
CA ALA A 91 -23.15 16.51 -34.28
C ALA A 91 -22.57 17.34 -35.43
N PRO A 92 -21.23 17.55 -35.51
CA PRO A 92 -20.64 18.03 -36.75
C PRO A 92 -20.50 16.88 -37.74
N GLU A 93 -20.80 17.21 -39.00
CA GLU A 93 -20.72 16.36 -40.15
C GLU A 93 -19.38 15.63 -40.31
N ALA A 94 -19.49 14.38 -40.78
CA ALA A 94 -18.37 13.48 -41.01
C ALA A 94 -17.36 14.03 -42.02
N VAL A 95 -16.14 14.24 -41.58
CA VAL A 95 -14.96 14.32 -42.44
C VAL A 95 -14.57 12.91 -42.88
N LYS A 96 -14.84 12.56 -44.09
CA LYS A 96 -14.29 11.36 -44.78
C LYS A 96 -12.81 11.63 -45.07
N ASN A 97 -11.92 10.94 -44.39
CA ASN A 97 -10.70 10.29 -44.90
C ASN A 97 -9.73 10.04 -43.73
N GLY A 98 -9.63 8.80 -43.39
CA GLY A 98 -8.60 8.25 -42.49
C GLY A 98 -8.85 6.77 -42.30
N ASN A 99 -7.96 5.93 -42.82
CA ASN A 99 -8.00 4.47 -42.71
C ASN A 99 -8.07 4.03 -41.26
N CYS A 100 -9.27 3.95 -40.70
CA CYS A 100 -9.54 3.10 -39.56
C CYS A 100 -9.68 1.68 -40.04
N THR A 101 -8.68 0.84 -39.88
CA THR A 101 -8.83 -0.60 -39.99
C THR A 101 -9.74 -1.04 -38.84
N VAL A 102 -11.02 -1.17 -39.16
CA VAL A 102 -11.99 -1.85 -38.32
C VAL A 102 -11.50 -3.29 -38.21
N VAL A 103 -10.97 -3.68 -37.10
CA VAL A 103 -10.71 -5.08 -36.77
C VAL A 103 -12.08 -5.75 -36.70
N LYS A 104 -12.48 -6.35 -37.82
CA LYS A 104 -13.63 -7.24 -37.91
C LYS A 104 -13.32 -8.52 -37.16
N ASP A 105 -13.62 -8.57 -35.89
CA ASP A 105 -13.83 -9.84 -35.18
C ASP A 105 -14.83 -9.70 -34.05
N CYS A 106 -16.01 -9.13 -34.35
CA CYS A 106 -17.17 -9.09 -33.46
C CYS A 106 -18.21 -10.14 -33.90
N ASN A 107 -17.79 -11.34 -34.27
CA ASN A 107 -18.72 -12.45 -34.60
C ASN A 107 -19.07 -13.34 -33.42
N LYS A 108 -18.71 -12.95 -32.21
CA LYS A 108 -19.39 -13.31 -30.96
C LYS A 108 -19.65 -12.00 -30.25
N VAL A 109 -20.88 -11.64 -30.04
CA VAL A 109 -21.30 -10.52 -29.19
C VAL A 109 -20.88 -10.88 -27.78
N GLU A 110 -19.59 -10.71 -27.46
CA GLU A 110 -19.16 -10.53 -26.08
C GLU A 110 -19.68 -9.16 -25.69
N ASP A 111 -20.68 -9.13 -24.84
CA ASP A 111 -21.17 -7.91 -24.22
C ASP A 111 -19.99 -7.25 -23.48
N CYS A 112 -19.38 -6.25 -24.12
CA CYS A 112 -18.23 -5.50 -23.57
C CYS A 112 -18.60 -4.77 -22.27
N LEU A 113 -19.88 -4.60 -21.97
CA LEU A 113 -20.44 -4.04 -20.77
C LEU A 113 -20.77 -5.12 -19.72
N SER A 114 -20.55 -6.40 -20.03
CA SER A 114 -20.78 -7.46 -19.05
C SER A 114 -19.90 -7.29 -17.82
N MET A 115 -20.44 -7.63 -16.66
CA MET A 115 -19.69 -7.64 -15.41
C MET A 115 -18.40 -8.45 -15.55
N ASN A 116 -18.43 -9.56 -16.25
CA ASN A 116 -17.27 -10.44 -16.42
C ASN A 116 -16.13 -9.77 -17.20
N SER A 117 -16.44 -9.02 -18.25
CA SER A 117 -15.44 -8.26 -19.02
C SER A 117 -14.85 -7.11 -18.20
N PHE A 118 -15.67 -6.48 -17.37
CA PHE A 118 -15.24 -5.38 -16.51
C PHE A 118 -14.31 -5.82 -15.37
N VAL A 119 -14.66 -6.92 -14.66
CA VAL A 119 -13.95 -7.36 -13.45
C VAL A 119 -12.74 -8.24 -13.72
N ARG A 120 -12.63 -8.82 -14.91
CA ARG A 120 -11.55 -9.73 -15.34
C ARG A 120 -11.09 -9.39 -16.75
N PRO A 121 -10.28 -8.34 -16.90
CA PRO A 121 -9.78 -8.00 -18.24
C PRO A 121 -8.99 -9.19 -18.80
N LYS A 122 -9.41 -9.68 -19.96
CA LYS A 122 -8.74 -10.79 -20.65
C LYS A 122 -7.36 -10.39 -21.16
N ASN A 123 -7.23 -9.14 -21.57
CA ASN A 123 -6.01 -8.57 -22.11
C ASN A 123 -5.41 -7.56 -21.13
N ILE A 124 -4.13 -7.71 -20.81
CA ILE A 124 -3.38 -6.77 -19.97
C ILE A 124 -2.69 -5.67 -20.79
N THR A 125 -2.72 -5.76 -22.12
CA THR A 125 -2.22 -4.70 -22.99
C THR A 125 -3.31 -3.63 -23.19
N HIS A 126 -2.92 -2.37 -23.05
CA HIS A 126 -3.80 -1.21 -23.21
C HIS A 126 -2.97 0.00 -23.68
N TYR A 127 -3.66 1.05 -24.15
CA TYR A 127 -3.05 2.31 -24.61
C TYR A 127 -3.21 3.45 -23.60
N MET A 128 -3.69 3.17 -22.38
CA MET A 128 -3.84 4.20 -21.33
C MET A 128 -2.47 4.80 -20.98
N SER A 129 -2.43 6.13 -20.84
CA SER A 129 -1.35 6.83 -20.17
C SER A 129 -1.28 6.43 -18.69
N ASP A 130 -0.19 6.77 -17.99
CA ASP A 130 -0.08 6.52 -16.55
C ASP A 130 -1.23 7.18 -15.76
N ASP A 131 -1.61 8.41 -16.11
CA ASP A 131 -2.66 9.15 -15.41
C ASP A 131 -4.04 8.49 -15.62
N GLU A 132 -4.37 8.07 -16.84
CA GLU A 132 -5.60 7.32 -17.13
C GLU A 132 -5.62 5.96 -16.43
N LEU A 133 -4.50 5.25 -16.44
CA LEU A 133 -4.34 3.96 -15.76
C LEU A 133 -4.52 4.10 -14.24
N PHE A 134 -3.86 5.08 -13.62
CA PHE A 134 -3.95 5.30 -12.17
C PHE A 134 -5.34 5.76 -11.76
N TRP A 135 -5.98 6.62 -12.55
CA TRP A 135 -7.36 7.01 -12.33
C TRP A 135 -8.31 5.81 -12.38
N ARG A 136 -8.21 4.99 -13.43
CA ARG A 136 -9.03 3.78 -13.56
C ARG A 136 -8.76 2.78 -12.43
N ALA A 137 -7.51 2.52 -12.09
CA ALA A 137 -7.11 1.57 -11.04
C ALA A 137 -7.48 2.04 -9.62
N SER A 138 -7.71 3.35 -9.42
CA SER A 138 -8.12 3.92 -8.15
C SER A 138 -9.63 3.87 -7.89
N MET A 139 -10.42 3.44 -8.86
CA MET A 139 -11.89 3.30 -8.71
C MET A 139 -12.21 2.16 -7.76
N VAL A 140 -12.90 2.48 -6.66
CA VAL A 140 -13.38 1.51 -5.67
C VAL A 140 -14.90 1.50 -5.68
N PRO A 141 -15.55 0.34 -5.81
CA PRO A 141 -17.00 0.26 -5.66
C PRO A 141 -17.44 0.75 -4.28
N THR A 142 -18.50 1.52 -4.22
CA THR A 142 -19.11 1.95 -2.94
C THR A 142 -19.78 0.77 -2.24
N LYS A 143 -20.25 -0.22 -3.01
CA LYS A 143 -20.85 -1.44 -2.48
C LYS A 143 -19.74 -2.41 -2.07
N GLU A 144 -19.74 -2.83 -0.81
CA GLU A 144 -18.68 -3.70 -0.25
C GLU A 144 -18.78 -5.14 -0.75
N GLU A 145 -20.01 -5.63 -0.96
CA GLU A 145 -20.25 -6.98 -1.46
C GLU A 145 -20.06 -7.09 -2.96
N PHE A 146 -19.28 -8.07 -3.39
CA PHE A 146 -19.13 -8.38 -4.81
C PHE A 146 -20.41 -9.06 -5.33
N PRO A 147 -21.01 -8.57 -6.46
CA PRO A 147 -22.23 -9.17 -7.03
C PRO A 147 -21.94 -10.46 -7.81
N TYR A 148 -20.82 -11.12 -7.57
CA TYR A 148 -20.39 -12.36 -8.21
C TYR A 148 -19.45 -13.15 -7.30
N ASN A 149 -19.39 -14.46 -7.52
CA ASN A 149 -18.44 -15.32 -6.80
C ASN A 149 -17.00 -15.01 -7.21
N ARG A 150 -16.19 -14.63 -6.24
CA ARG A 150 -14.80 -14.24 -6.41
C ARG A 150 -13.87 -15.20 -5.69
N VAL A 151 -12.86 -15.69 -6.41
CA VAL A 151 -11.72 -16.40 -5.81
C VAL A 151 -10.59 -15.37 -5.66
N PRO A 152 -10.16 -15.03 -4.44
CA PRO A 152 -9.04 -14.11 -4.25
C PRO A 152 -7.77 -14.63 -4.93
N LYS A 153 -7.04 -13.73 -5.61
CA LYS A 153 -5.76 -14.06 -6.27
C LYS A 153 -4.61 -13.29 -5.62
N VAL A 154 -3.43 -13.87 -5.74
CA VAL A 154 -2.16 -13.17 -5.50
C VAL A 154 -1.62 -12.69 -6.84
N ALA A 155 -1.42 -11.38 -6.99
CA ALA A 155 -0.77 -10.77 -8.14
C ALA A 155 0.75 -10.77 -7.94
N PHE A 156 1.48 -11.50 -8.78
CA PHE A 156 2.93 -11.49 -8.81
C PHE A 156 3.40 -10.47 -9.84
N MET A 157 4.07 -9.43 -9.36
CA MET A 157 4.52 -8.29 -10.16
C MET A 157 6.03 -8.38 -10.35
N PHE A 158 6.44 -8.77 -11.55
CA PHE A 158 7.86 -8.92 -11.91
C PHE A 158 8.40 -7.62 -12.46
N LEU A 159 9.31 -6.99 -11.73
CA LEU A 159 10.10 -5.85 -12.18
C LEU A 159 11.46 -6.34 -12.65
N THR A 160 11.70 -6.32 -13.96
CA THR A 160 12.88 -6.94 -14.58
C THR A 160 13.55 -6.02 -15.61
N ARG A 161 14.83 -6.26 -15.84
CA ARG A 161 15.60 -5.60 -16.91
C ARG A 161 15.41 -6.27 -18.28
N GLY A 162 14.75 -7.45 -18.33
CA GLY A 162 14.58 -8.23 -19.55
C GLY A 162 14.31 -9.71 -19.24
N PRO A 163 15.21 -10.62 -19.56
CA PRO A 163 15.01 -12.05 -19.36
C PRO A 163 14.76 -12.42 -17.89
N LEU A 164 13.99 -13.47 -17.70
CA LEU A 164 13.73 -14.10 -16.39
C LEU A 164 14.53 -15.42 -16.31
N PRO A 165 15.81 -15.40 -15.90
CA PRO A 165 16.66 -16.58 -15.93
C PRO A 165 16.19 -17.69 -15.00
N LEU A 166 15.42 -17.35 -13.96
CA LEU A 166 14.85 -18.30 -13.01
C LEU A 166 13.39 -18.69 -13.34
N LEU A 167 12.93 -18.37 -14.56
CA LEU A 167 11.57 -18.62 -15.02
C LEU A 167 11.13 -20.09 -14.87
N PRO A 168 11.93 -21.13 -15.20
CA PRO A 168 11.51 -22.52 -15.02
C PRO A 168 11.17 -22.87 -13.55
N LEU A 169 11.87 -22.26 -12.58
CA LEU A 169 11.55 -22.45 -11.16
C LEU A 169 10.19 -21.82 -10.81
N TRP A 170 9.89 -20.63 -11.37
CA TRP A 170 8.60 -19.97 -11.18
C TRP A 170 7.45 -20.72 -11.88
N GLU A 171 7.67 -21.27 -13.07
CA GLU A 171 6.68 -22.11 -13.77
C GLU A 171 6.29 -23.33 -12.92
N LYS A 172 7.31 -24.01 -12.34
CA LYS A 172 7.09 -25.13 -11.44
C LYS A 172 6.33 -24.71 -10.17
N PHE A 173 6.65 -23.55 -9.60
CA PHE A 173 5.96 -22.99 -8.44
C PHE A 173 4.48 -22.71 -8.72
N PHE A 174 4.12 -22.22 -9.93
CA PHE A 174 2.75 -21.88 -10.31
C PHE A 174 1.91 -23.07 -10.80
N GLN A 175 2.53 -24.17 -11.15
CA GLN A 175 1.88 -25.33 -11.77
C GLN A 175 0.71 -25.85 -10.93
N GLY A 176 -0.48 -25.99 -11.55
CA GLY A 176 -1.70 -26.48 -10.92
C GLY A 176 -2.46 -25.46 -10.07
N HIS A 177 -2.07 -24.17 -10.14
CA HIS A 177 -2.67 -23.11 -9.32
C HIS A 177 -3.24 -21.93 -10.14
N GLU A 178 -3.53 -22.10 -11.42
CA GLU A 178 -3.84 -21.06 -12.42
C GLU A 178 -4.99 -20.13 -12.03
N LYS A 179 -5.91 -20.62 -11.17
CA LYS A 179 -7.06 -19.85 -10.69
C LYS A 179 -6.74 -18.92 -9.49
N LEU A 180 -5.58 -19.09 -8.85
CA LEU A 180 -5.23 -18.46 -7.58
C LEU A 180 -4.20 -17.35 -7.70
N PHE A 181 -3.65 -17.13 -8.88
CA PHE A 181 -2.66 -16.08 -9.13
C PHE A 181 -2.91 -15.33 -10.42
N SER A 182 -2.21 -14.23 -10.58
CA SER A 182 -2.03 -13.50 -11.82
C SER A 182 -0.59 -12.97 -11.89
N ILE A 183 -0.07 -12.81 -13.11
CA ILE A 183 1.30 -12.38 -13.36
C ILE A 183 1.29 -11.10 -14.17
N TYR A 184 2.15 -10.14 -13.79
CA TYR A 184 2.39 -8.87 -14.46
C TYR A 184 3.89 -8.65 -14.57
N VAL A 185 4.39 -8.37 -15.78
CA VAL A 185 5.81 -8.17 -16.03
C VAL A 185 6.05 -6.78 -16.58
N HIS A 186 6.83 -5.97 -15.85
CA HIS A 186 7.39 -4.72 -16.32
C HIS A 186 8.85 -4.93 -16.69
N ALA A 187 9.17 -4.78 -17.96
CA ALA A 187 10.52 -4.95 -18.50
C ALA A 187 10.99 -3.68 -19.23
N VAL A 188 12.13 -3.74 -19.89
CA VAL A 188 12.55 -2.69 -20.81
C VAL A 188 11.51 -2.55 -21.93
N PRO A 189 11.12 -1.31 -22.33
CA PRO A 189 10.17 -1.10 -23.41
C PRO A 189 10.50 -1.88 -24.68
N GLY A 190 9.49 -2.57 -25.23
CA GLY A 190 9.63 -3.41 -26.42
C GLY A 190 10.18 -4.82 -26.17
N PHE A 191 10.64 -5.13 -24.96
CA PHE A 191 11.05 -6.50 -24.61
C PHE A 191 9.85 -7.44 -24.58
N LYS A 192 10.03 -8.63 -25.15
CA LYS A 192 9.04 -9.72 -25.12
C LYS A 192 9.69 -10.96 -24.52
N LEU A 193 9.00 -11.58 -23.58
CA LEU A 193 9.43 -12.87 -23.05
C LEU A 193 9.30 -13.94 -24.15
N ASN A 194 10.38 -14.65 -24.40
CA ASN A 194 10.37 -15.81 -25.28
C ASN A 194 9.96 -17.05 -24.48
N VAL A 195 8.66 -17.28 -24.36
CA VAL A 195 8.08 -18.38 -23.59
C VAL A 195 7.03 -19.13 -24.41
N SER A 196 6.81 -20.40 -24.10
CA SER A 196 5.74 -21.19 -24.69
C SER A 196 4.37 -20.54 -24.46
N SER A 197 3.43 -20.74 -25.37
CA SER A 197 2.03 -20.33 -25.20
C SER A 197 1.32 -21.02 -24.02
N THR A 198 1.89 -22.13 -23.53
CA THR A 198 1.42 -22.85 -22.32
C THR A 198 2.01 -22.30 -21.03
N SER A 199 3.03 -21.45 -21.10
CA SER A 199 3.63 -20.82 -19.91
C SER A 199 2.65 -19.85 -19.25
N PRO A 200 2.56 -19.81 -17.92
CA PRO A 200 1.77 -18.79 -17.20
C PRO A 200 2.27 -17.35 -17.42
N PHE A 201 3.47 -17.18 -17.96
CA PHE A 201 4.06 -15.90 -18.33
C PHE A 201 3.72 -15.42 -19.74
N TYR A 202 3.10 -16.26 -20.57
CA TYR A 202 2.77 -15.92 -21.95
C TYR A 202 1.82 -14.71 -22.01
N GLY A 203 2.25 -13.64 -22.71
CA GLY A 203 1.48 -12.41 -22.87
C GLY A 203 1.24 -11.66 -21.56
N ARG A 204 2.17 -11.75 -20.58
CA ARG A 204 2.05 -11.07 -19.26
C ARG A 204 2.86 -9.79 -19.14
N GLU A 205 3.46 -9.29 -20.21
CA GLU A 205 4.12 -8.00 -20.22
C GLU A 205 3.10 -6.86 -20.28
N ILE A 206 3.17 -5.98 -19.30
CA ILE A 206 2.37 -4.75 -19.27
C ILE A 206 3.01 -3.66 -20.17
N PRO A 207 2.27 -2.62 -20.57
CA PRO A 207 2.87 -1.42 -21.17
C PRO A 207 3.93 -0.84 -20.24
N SER A 208 5.21 -0.95 -20.65
CA SER A 208 6.37 -0.62 -19.83
C SER A 208 7.05 0.65 -20.30
N GLN A 209 7.67 1.39 -19.38
CA GLN A 209 8.47 2.58 -19.70
C GLN A 209 9.92 2.39 -19.24
N LYS A 210 10.83 3.26 -19.74
CA LYS A 210 12.23 3.22 -19.38
C LYS A 210 12.44 3.53 -17.91
N VAL A 211 13.24 2.71 -17.24
CA VAL A 211 13.56 2.81 -15.82
C VAL A 211 15.04 3.00 -15.60
N HIS A 212 15.39 3.90 -14.69
CA HIS A 212 16.75 4.13 -14.25
C HIS A 212 16.87 3.83 -12.76
N TRP A 213 17.83 2.98 -12.39
CA TRP A 213 18.07 2.60 -11.01
C TRP A 213 18.36 3.81 -10.12
N GLY A 214 17.81 3.80 -8.90
CA GLY A 214 17.96 4.88 -7.91
C GLY A 214 17.16 6.15 -8.20
N THR A 215 16.38 6.19 -9.29
CA THR A 215 15.55 7.35 -9.65
C THR A 215 14.05 7.07 -9.42
N VAL A 216 13.24 8.11 -9.51
CA VAL A 216 11.78 8.03 -9.36
C VAL A 216 11.12 7.12 -10.41
N THR A 217 11.75 6.91 -11.57
CA THR A 217 11.23 6.04 -12.62
C THR A 217 11.10 4.58 -12.19
N LEU A 218 11.85 4.17 -11.15
CA LEU A 218 11.73 2.85 -10.55
C LEU A 218 10.40 2.75 -9.78
N ALA A 219 10.07 3.74 -8.95
CA ALA A 219 8.78 3.80 -8.27
C ALA A 219 7.60 4.03 -9.24
N ASP A 220 7.80 4.74 -10.37
CA ASP A 220 6.81 4.81 -11.46
C ASP A 220 6.48 3.42 -12.01
N ALA A 221 7.49 2.55 -12.22
CA ALA A 221 7.30 1.19 -12.69
C ALA A 221 6.53 0.33 -11.66
N GLU A 222 6.84 0.48 -10.38
CA GLU A 222 6.12 -0.18 -9.28
C GLU A 222 4.64 0.24 -9.25
N LYS A 223 4.35 1.55 -9.39
CA LYS A 223 2.96 2.05 -9.49
C LYS A 223 2.24 1.53 -10.73
N ARG A 224 2.92 1.42 -11.90
CA ARG A 224 2.33 0.83 -13.12
C ARG A 224 1.97 -0.64 -12.92
N LEU A 225 2.85 -1.42 -12.30
CA LEU A 225 2.59 -2.82 -11.96
C LEU A 225 1.38 -2.95 -11.04
N LEU A 226 1.33 -2.16 -9.96
CA LEU A 226 0.19 -2.14 -9.04
C LEU A 226 -1.12 -1.76 -9.75
N ALA A 227 -1.09 -0.71 -10.57
CA ALA A 227 -2.28 -0.22 -11.26
C ALA A 227 -2.81 -1.23 -12.29
N ASN A 228 -1.92 -1.85 -13.08
CA ASN A 228 -2.33 -2.93 -14.00
C ASN A 228 -2.92 -4.12 -13.25
N ALA A 229 -2.31 -4.51 -12.13
CA ALA A 229 -2.80 -5.62 -11.32
C ALA A 229 -4.13 -5.30 -10.62
N LEU A 230 -4.40 -4.06 -10.26
CA LEU A 230 -5.66 -3.61 -9.66
C LEU A 230 -6.85 -3.68 -10.64
N LEU A 231 -6.61 -3.69 -11.96
CA LEU A 231 -7.67 -3.82 -12.96
C LEU A 231 -8.38 -5.19 -12.89
N ASP A 232 -7.71 -6.25 -12.43
CA ASP A 232 -8.36 -7.53 -12.08
C ASP A 232 -8.89 -7.43 -10.64
N PHE A 233 -10.21 -7.38 -10.50
CA PHE A 233 -10.86 -7.31 -9.19
C PHE A 233 -10.71 -8.58 -8.35
N SER A 234 -10.22 -9.68 -8.94
CA SER A 234 -9.90 -10.89 -8.18
C SER A 234 -8.57 -10.78 -7.43
N ASN A 235 -7.68 -9.88 -7.83
CA ASN A 235 -6.40 -9.67 -7.13
C ASN A 235 -6.63 -9.02 -5.77
N GLU A 236 -6.23 -9.73 -4.72
CA GLU A 236 -6.36 -9.30 -3.33
C GLU A 236 -5.03 -8.95 -2.68
N ARG A 237 -3.95 -9.60 -3.13
CA ARG A 237 -2.59 -9.44 -2.60
C ARG A 237 -1.63 -9.17 -3.76
N PHE A 238 -0.67 -8.27 -3.56
CA PHE A 238 0.21 -7.74 -4.61
C PHE A 238 1.66 -7.85 -4.16
N VAL A 239 2.42 -8.76 -4.78
CA VAL A 239 3.82 -9.07 -4.42
C VAL A 239 4.76 -8.52 -5.47
N LEU A 240 5.70 -7.67 -5.09
CA LEU A 240 6.77 -7.21 -5.96
C LEU A 240 7.95 -8.17 -5.89
N VAL A 241 8.37 -8.68 -7.05
CA VAL A 241 9.53 -9.56 -7.22
C VAL A 241 10.38 -9.13 -8.42
N SER A 242 11.59 -9.66 -8.54
CA SER A 242 12.51 -9.40 -9.67
C SER A 242 12.93 -10.68 -10.37
N GLU A 243 13.69 -10.51 -11.46
CA GLU A 243 14.32 -11.59 -12.22
C GLU A 243 15.26 -12.47 -11.39
N SER A 244 15.74 -11.96 -10.25
CA SER A 244 16.67 -12.65 -9.35
C SER A 244 16.04 -13.06 -8.01
N CYS A 245 14.72 -13.01 -7.91
CA CYS A 245 13.95 -13.53 -6.77
C CYS A 245 13.57 -15.00 -6.98
N ILE A 246 13.46 -15.74 -5.87
CA ILE A 246 12.92 -17.10 -5.83
C ILE A 246 11.84 -17.22 -4.76
N PRO A 247 10.82 -18.09 -4.93
CA PRO A 247 9.98 -18.54 -3.84
C PRO A 247 10.79 -19.51 -2.97
N VAL A 248 10.58 -19.51 -1.64
CA VAL A 248 11.24 -20.46 -0.72
C VAL A 248 10.27 -21.43 -0.06
N TYR A 249 9.00 -21.33 -0.38
CA TYR A 249 7.91 -22.25 -0.01
C TYR A 249 7.05 -22.57 -1.22
N ASN A 250 6.25 -23.65 -1.15
CA ASN A 250 5.28 -23.97 -2.20
C ASN A 250 4.17 -22.92 -2.31
N PHE A 251 3.50 -22.91 -3.46
CA PHE A 251 2.45 -21.96 -3.76
C PHE A 251 1.31 -21.97 -2.72
N SER A 252 0.86 -23.12 -2.29
CA SER A 252 -0.23 -23.23 -1.32
C SER A 252 0.10 -22.58 0.03
N THR A 253 1.35 -22.68 0.47
CA THR A 253 1.83 -22.01 1.69
C THR A 253 1.87 -20.50 1.49
N VAL A 254 2.45 -20.02 0.39
CA VAL A 254 2.51 -18.58 0.06
C VAL A 254 1.12 -18.00 -0.05
N TYR A 255 0.23 -18.65 -0.79
CA TYR A 255 -1.15 -18.20 -0.99
C TYR A 255 -1.92 -18.10 0.34
N LYS A 256 -1.90 -19.16 1.14
CA LYS A 256 -2.59 -19.17 2.45
C LYS A 256 -2.02 -18.12 3.39
N TYR A 257 -0.71 -17.95 3.41
CA TYR A 257 -0.05 -16.96 4.24
C TYR A 257 -0.51 -15.56 3.89
N LEU A 258 -0.44 -15.17 2.62
CA LEU A 258 -0.79 -13.84 2.16
C LEU A 258 -2.30 -13.55 2.29
N THR A 259 -3.15 -14.47 1.82
CA THR A 259 -4.61 -14.25 1.83
C THR A 259 -5.24 -14.25 3.22
N ARG A 260 -4.59 -14.87 4.22
CA ARG A 260 -5.04 -14.86 5.62
C ARG A 260 -4.42 -13.75 6.46
N SER A 261 -3.47 -13.02 5.92
CA SER A 261 -2.85 -11.91 6.64
C SER A 261 -3.80 -10.71 6.71
N ALA A 262 -3.99 -10.17 7.91
CA ALA A 262 -4.68 -8.91 8.13
C ALA A 262 -3.85 -7.69 7.69
N HIS A 263 -2.52 -7.84 7.63
CA HIS A 263 -1.59 -6.76 7.33
C HIS A 263 -0.87 -6.98 6.00
N SER A 264 -0.42 -5.89 5.41
CA SER A 264 0.56 -5.85 4.33
C SER A 264 1.98 -5.98 4.88
N PHE A 265 2.94 -6.28 4.02
CA PHE A 265 4.33 -6.49 4.40
C PHE A 265 5.23 -5.48 3.66
N VAL A 266 5.31 -4.28 4.22
CA VAL A 266 6.22 -3.22 3.79
C VAL A 266 7.15 -2.89 4.94
N GLU A 267 8.44 -3.01 4.72
CA GLU A 267 9.43 -2.60 5.70
C GLU A 267 9.41 -1.07 5.83
N SER A 268 9.27 -0.57 7.07
CA SER A 268 9.16 0.87 7.32
C SER A 268 9.76 1.19 8.68
N TYR A 269 10.99 1.71 8.69
CA TYR A 269 11.74 2.04 9.90
C TYR A 269 12.44 3.39 9.79
N ASP A 270 12.72 3.98 10.94
CA ASP A 270 13.52 5.20 11.05
C ASP A 270 15.01 4.84 11.01
N GLU A 271 15.69 5.24 9.97
CA GLU A 271 17.11 4.99 9.74
C GLU A 271 17.89 6.29 9.97
N PRO A 272 18.62 6.44 11.09
CA PRO A 272 19.27 7.70 11.46
C PRO A 272 20.54 8.00 10.66
N THR A 273 20.99 7.07 9.79
CA THR A 273 22.22 7.21 9.02
C THR A 273 22.02 8.06 7.75
N ARG A 274 23.15 8.26 7.02
CA ARG A 274 23.13 8.91 5.70
C ARG A 274 22.25 8.18 4.67
N TYR A 275 21.99 6.89 4.85
CA TYR A 275 21.20 6.05 3.95
C TYR A 275 19.69 6.14 4.19
N GLY A 276 19.27 6.62 5.36
CA GLY A 276 17.89 6.90 5.71
C GLY A 276 17.62 8.40 5.82
N ARG A 277 17.72 8.97 7.04
CA ARG A 277 17.46 10.41 7.28
C ARG A 277 18.32 11.34 6.43
N GLY A 278 19.55 10.92 6.06
CA GLY A 278 20.44 11.70 5.19
C GLY A 278 19.96 11.86 3.76
N ARG A 279 18.98 11.04 3.32
CA ARG A 279 18.35 11.14 1.99
C ARG A 279 17.09 12.04 1.98
N TYR A 280 16.64 12.51 3.15
CA TYR A 280 15.48 13.39 3.26
C TYR A 280 15.76 14.78 2.70
N SER A 281 14.83 15.31 1.91
CA SER A 281 14.89 16.68 1.39
C SER A 281 14.01 17.62 2.22
N ARG A 282 14.60 18.66 2.82
CA ARG A 282 13.83 19.70 3.54
C ARG A 282 12.83 20.45 2.66
N ARG A 283 12.96 20.37 1.33
CA ARG A 283 12.00 20.93 0.38
C ARG A 283 10.64 20.23 0.40
N MET A 284 10.55 19.05 1.03
CA MET A 284 9.28 18.35 1.25
C MET A 284 8.44 18.94 2.38
N LEU A 285 8.98 19.89 3.16
CA LEU A 285 8.21 20.64 4.17
C LEU A 285 7.18 21.56 3.50
N PRO A 286 6.02 21.79 4.14
CA PRO A 286 5.57 21.28 5.44
C PRO A 286 4.86 19.91 5.35
N ASP A 287 4.71 19.33 4.18
CA ASP A 287 3.87 18.15 3.92
C ASP A 287 4.47 16.86 4.48
N ILE A 288 5.78 16.66 4.32
CA ILE A 288 6.53 15.54 4.91
C ILE A 288 7.60 16.12 5.83
N LYS A 289 7.57 15.73 7.10
CA LYS A 289 8.56 16.14 8.11
C LYS A 289 9.59 15.03 8.32
N LEU A 290 10.81 15.37 8.76
CA LEU A 290 11.89 14.40 8.96
C LEU A 290 11.49 13.23 9.90
N TYR A 291 10.71 13.48 10.94
CA TYR A 291 10.26 12.41 11.86
C TYR A 291 9.23 11.45 11.24
N GLN A 292 8.65 11.82 10.07
CA GLN A 292 7.73 10.98 9.30
C GLN A 292 8.47 10.16 8.24
N TRP A 293 9.68 10.60 7.85
CA TRP A 293 10.51 9.95 6.84
C TRP A 293 10.91 8.55 7.28
N ARG A 294 10.72 7.57 6.40
CA ARG A 294 11.03 6.16 6.65
C ARG A 294 11.86 5.59 5.52
N LYS A 295 12.65 4.59 5.90
CA LYS A 295 13.34 3.71 4.96
C LYS A 295 12.74 2.31 5.05
N GLY A 296 12.81 1.57 3.94
CA GLY A 296 12.43 0.17 3.89
C GLY A 296 13.06 -0.55 2.72
N SER A 297 12.71 -1.81 2.55
CA SER A 297 13.05 -2.60 1.38
C SER A 297 12.17 -2.19 0.21
N GLN A 298 12.74 -2.19 -1.01
CA GLN A 298 11.97 -2.10 -2.25
C GLN A 298 10.94 -3.25 -2.39
N TRP A 299 11.25 -4.42 -1.84
CA TRP A 299 10.47 -5.65 -2.02
C TRP A 299 9.34 -5.70 -1.01
N PHE A 300 8.17 -5.32 -1.48
CA PHE A 300 6.96 -5.21 -0.67
C PHE A 300 5.90 -6.24 -1.06
N GLU A 301 4.94 -6.40 -0.17
CA GLU A 301 3.68 -7.05 -0.41
C GLU A 301 2.55 -6.17 0.15
N LEU A 302 1.46 -6.01 -0.62
CA LEU A 302 0.34 -5.15 -0.29
C LEU A 302 -0.99 -5.89 -0.38
N ASN A 303 -1.92 -5.56 0.51
CA ASN A 303 -3.33 -5.87 0.31
C ASN A 303 -3.96 -4.88 -0.68
N ARG A 304 -5.17 -5.19 -1.18
CA ARG A 304 -5.85 -4.39 -2.18
C ARG A 304 -6.12 -2.94 -1.72
N ALA A 305 -6.51 -2.75 -0.47
CA ALA A 305 -6.79 -1.41 0.06
C ALA A 305 -5.56 -0.51 0.01
N LEU A 306 -4.40 -0.99 0.50
CA LEU A 306 -3.15 -0.22 0.43
C LEU A 306 -2.67 0.00 -1.01
N ALA A 307 -2.82 -0.99 -1.89
CA ALA A 307 -2.48 -0.84 -3.30
C ALA A 307 -3.28 0.29 -3.96
N VAL A 308 -4.60 0.39 -3.67
CA VAL A 308 -5.45 1.48 -4.15
C VAL A 308 -4.99 2.83 -3.58
N TYR A 309 -4.71 2.93 -2.28
CA TYR A 309 -4.23 4.19 -1.69
C TYR A 309 -2.92 4.67 -2.31
N ILE A 310 -1.99 3.77 -2.59
CA ILE A 310 -0.71 4.10 -3.22
C ILE A 310 -0.91 4.56 -4.67
N VAL A 311 -1.75 3.87 -5.45
CA VAL A 311 -2.00 4.25 -6.85
C VAL A 311 -2.73 5.58 -6.93
N SER A 312 -3.67 5.86 -6.02
CA SER A 312 -4.44 7.10 -5.98
C SER A 312 -3.68 8.28 -5.37
N ASP A 313 -2.53 8.07 -4.69
CA ASP A 313 -1.74 9.18 -4.17
C ASP A 313 -1.07 9.96 -5.31
N THR A 314 -1.46 11.21 -5.43
CA THR A 314 -0.86 12.19 -6.34
C THR A 314 -0.02 13.21 -5.58
N LYS A 315 -0.45 13.61 -4.39
CA LYS A 315 0.16 14.70 -3.63
C LYS A 315 1.57 14.36 -3.15
N TYR A 316 1.70 13.28 -2.37
CA TYR A 316 2.97 12.90 -1.75
C TYR A 316 3.92 12.33 -2.79
N TYR A 317 3.41 11.56 -3.74
CA TYR A 317 4.20 11.06 -4.85
C TYR A 317 4.81 12.18 -5.69
N THR A 318 4.07 13.27 -5.96
CA THR A 318 4.58 14.45 -6.65
C THR A 318 5.74 15.11 -5.87
N LEU A 319 5.70 15.10 -4.53
CA LEU A 319 6.82 15.61 -3.73
C LEU A 319 8.09 14.76 -3.91
N PHE A 320 7.95 13.44 -3.98
CA PHE A 320 9.07 12.56 -4.29
C PHE A 320 9.59 12.80 -5.72
N LYS A 321 8.72 12.90 -6.73
CA LYS A 321 9.12 13.25 -8.12
C LYS A 321 9.92 14.55 -8.16
N LYS A 322 9.50 15.57 -7.41
CA LYS A 322 10.08 16.90 -7.46
C LYS A 322 11.34 17.07 -6.61
N TYR A 323 11.41 16.43 -5.45
CA TYR A 323 12.41 16.75 -4.44
C TYR A 323 13.33 15.58 -4.04
N CYS A 324 13.11 14.38 -4.57
CA CYS A 324 13.97 13.22 -4.37
C CYS A 324 15.18 13.27 -5.32
N LEU A 325 15.96 14.33 -5.22
CA LEU A 325 17.10 14.61 -6.07
C LEU A 325 18.31 15.01 -5.21
N PRO A 326 19.55 14.63 -5.57
CA PRO A 326 19.95 13.86 -6.74
C PRO A 326 19.65 12.35 -6.68
N ALA A 327 19.63 11.71 -5.50
CA ALA A 327 19.33 10.29 -5.35
C ALA A 327 18.82 10.02 -3.94
N CYS A 328 17.51 10.04 -3.76
CA CYS A 328 16.92 9.65 -2.48
C CYS A 328 16.38 8.21 -2.50
N TYR A 329 16.49 7.48 -3.60
CA TYR A 329 15.98 6.11 -3.76
C TYR A 329 14.49 6.01 -3.39
N PRO A 330 13.57 6.52 -4.24
CA PRO A 330 12.13 6.58 -3.95
C PRO A 330 11.51 5.21 -3.70
N ASP A 331 12.01 4.17 -4.35
CA ASP A 331 11.66 2.77 -4.16
C ASP A 331 11.89 2.26 -2.71
N GLU A 332 12.85 2.86 -1.98
CA GLU A 332 13.14 2.53 -0.58
C GLU A 332 12.47 3.50 0.42
N HIS A 333 11.91 4.64 -0.02
CA HIS A 333 11.46 5.70 0.87
C HIS A 333 10.01 6.15 0.67
N TYR A 334 9.47 6.08 -0.54
CA TYR A 334 8.12 6.56 -0.81
C TYR A 334 7.06 5.71 -0.09
N LEU A 335 6.97 4.41 -0.39
CA LEU A 335 5.99 3.53 0.26
C LEU A 335 6.17 3.49 1.78
N PRO A 336 7.38 3.27 2.32
CA PRO A 336 7.60 3.30 3.77
C PRO A 336 7.11 4.57 4.44
N THR A 337 7.41 5.75 3.86
CA THR A 337 7.00 7.04 4.41
C THR A 337 5.50 7.25 4.32
N PHE A 338 4.90 7.01 3.16
CA PHE A 338 3.46 7.19 2.93
C PHE A 338 2.62 6.30 3.84
N ILE A 339 2.98 5.02 3.94
CA ILE A 339 2.29 4.06 4.80
C ILE A 339 2.44 4.44 6.28
N ASN A 340 3.65 4.81 6.73
CA ASN A 340 3.86 5.26 8.10
C ASN A 340 3.03 6.49 8.47
N MET A 341 2.83 7.40 7.52
CA MET A 341 2.05 8.62 7.76
C MET A 341 0.55 8.37 7.88
N PHE A 342 -0.01 7.43 7.11
CA PHE A 342 -1.45 7.34 6.92
C PHE A 342 -2.06 5.96 7.19
N HIS A 343 -1.29 4.89 7.07
CA HIS A 343 -1.81 3.52 7.03
C HIS A 343 -0.98 2.53 7.85
N GLY A 344 -0.26 3.01 8.87
CA GLY A 344 0.64 2.19 9.70
C GLY A 344 -0.05 0.99 10.35
N SER A 345 -1.33 1.11 10.71
CA SER A 345 -2.13 0.03 11.28
C SER A 345 -2.44 -1.11 10.31
N LEU A 346 -2.31 -0.89 8.99
CA LEU A 346 -2.51 -1.90 7.95
C LEU A 346 -1.21 -2.60 7.54
N ASN A 347 -0.08 -2.27 8.17
CA ASN A 347 1.25 -2.74 7.81
C ASN A 347 1.94 -3.46 8.96
N SER A 348 2.63 -4.55 8.65
CA SER A 348 3.40 -5.38 9.59
C SER A 348 4.82 -4.84 9.84
N ASN A 349 5.22 -3.74 9.21
CA ASN A 349 6.55 -3.10 9.32
C ASN A 349 7.75 -4.03 9.02
N ARG A 350 7.56 -5.03 8.20
CA ARG A 350 8.59 -5.95 7.71
C ARG A 350 8.31 -6.38 6.29
N THR A 351 9.33 -6.87 5.60
CA THR A 351 9.20 -7.52 4.29
C THR A 351 8.99 -9.03 4.43
N VAL A 352 8.44 -9.68 3.41
CA VAL A 352 8.40 -11.14 3.24
C VAL A 352 9.44 -11.65 2.24
N THR A 353 10.35 -10.78 1.79
CA THR A 353 11.45 -11.12 0.89
C THR A 353 12.77 -10.99 1.63
N TRP A 354 13.45 -12.11 1.80
CA TRP A 354 14.79 -12.12 2.40
C TRP A 354 15.83 -11.54 1.46
N VAL A 355 16.70 -10.67 2.00
CA VAL A 355 17.80 -10.03 1.28
C VAL A 355 19.03 -10.03 2.17
N ASP A 356 20.19 -10.44 1.63
CA ASP A 356 21.45 -10.42 2.36
C ASP A 356 22.28 -9.18 2.05
N TRP A 357 22.46 -8.34 3.06
CA TRP A 357 23.25 -7.12 3.02
C TRP A 357 24.58 -7.24 3.82
N SER A 358 24.99 -8.46 4.18
CA SER A 358 26.14 -8.70 5.07
C SER A 358 27.47 -8.14 4.52
N ILE A 359 27.63 -8.09 3.20
CA ILE A 359 28.84 -7.55 2.57
C ILE A 359 28.85 -6.02 2.46
N GLY A 360 27.69 -5.36 2.77
CA GLY A 360 27.54 -3.91 2.57
C GLY A 360 27.58 -3.49 1.10
N GLY A 361 27.63 -2.16 0.86
CA GLY A 361 27.70 -1.60 -0.49
C GLY A 361 26.33 -1.32 -1.13
N PRO A 362 26.28 -1.02 -2.44
CA PRO A 362 25.06 -0.61 -3.14
C PRO A 362 24.17 -1.77 -3.58
N HIS A 363 24.66 -3.00 -3.51
CA HIS A 363 23.94 -4.20 -3.93
C HIS A 363 24.07 -5.32 -2.89
N PRO A 364 23.01 -6.14 -2.69
CA PRO A 364 23.06 -7.29 -1.80
C PRO A 364 23.92 -8.42 -2.38
N VAL A 365 24.26 -9.40 -1.55
CA VAL A 365 24.92 -10.63 -1.96
C VAL A 365 24.13 -11.32 -3.08
N THR A 366 24.88 -11.83 -4.08
CA THR A 366 24.30 -12.64 -5.16
C THR A 366 24.80 -14.07 -5.05
N TYR A 367 23.88 -15.02 -4.95
CA TYR A 367 24.15 -16.44 -4.78
C TYR A 367 24.09 -17.16 -6.11
N GLY A 368 25.18 -17.81 -6.48
CA GLY A 368 25.30 -18.69 -7.66
C GLY A 368 25.24 -20.16 -7.30
N GLU A 369 25.50 -21.03 -8.28
CA GLU A 369 25.45 -22.48 -8.19
C GLU A 369 26.11 -23.05 -6.93
N ALA A 370 27.35 -22.70 -6.66
CA ALA A 370 28.15 -23.20 -5.54
C ALA A 370 27.58 -22.88 -4.15
N ASN A 371 26.63 -21.93 -4.07
CA ASN A 371 26.04 -21.49 -2.81
C ASN A 371 24.72 -22.22 -2.49
N ILE A 372 24.12 -22.92 -3.46
CA ILE A 372 22.77 -23.46 -3.33
C ILE A 372 22.83 -24.83 -2.71
N THR A 373 22.62 -24.89 -1.41
CA THR A 373 22.51 -26.14 -0.64
C THR A 373 21.17 -26.22 0.09
N LYS A 374 20.84 -27.43 0.52
CA LYS A 374 19.64 -27.66 1.35
C LYS A 374 19.67 -26.82 2.62
N GLU A 375 20.80 -26.81 3.30
CA GLU A 375 21.02 -26.08 4.57
C GLU A 375 20.88 -24.58 4.35
N PHE A 376 21.37 -24.06 3.23
CA PHE A 376 21.24 -22.64 2.89
C PHE A 376 19.77 -22.24 2.69
N ILE A 377 19.01 -22.97 1.89
CA ILE A 377 17.59 -22.68 1.69
C ILE A 377 16.80 -22.85 3.00
N GLN A 378 17.12 -23.87 3.80
CA GLN A 378 16.50 -24.06 5.12
C GLN A 378 16.84 -22.91 6.08
N SER A 379 18.05 -22.37 6.05
CA SER A 379 18.44 -21.24 6.91
C SER A 379 17.64 -19.96 6.59
N ILE A 380 17.29 -19.73 5.32
CA ILE A 380 16.38 -18.62 4.92
C ILE A 380 14.97 -18.85 5.47
N ARG A 381 14.46 -20.09 5.40
CA ARG A 381 13.12 -20.47 5.87
C ARG A 381 12.99 -20.43 7.38
N SER A 382 14.04 -20.83 8.10
CA SER A 382 14.03 -21.04 9.55
C SER A 382 15.05 -20.15 10.24
N LYS A 383 14.92 -18.83 10.12
CA LYS A 383 15.87 -17.86 10.71
C LYS A 383 15.87 -17.82 12.25
N GLY A 384 15.24 -18.82 12.91
CA GLY A 384 15.26 -19.02 14.36
C GLY A 384 14.43 -18.04 15.19
N THR A 385 14.23 -16.82 14.74
CA THR A 385 13.46 -15.79 15.45
C THR A 385 12.05 -15.67 14.87
N PRO A 386 10.98 -15.96 15.64
CA PRO A 386 9.61 -15.72 15.18
C PRO A 386 9.36 -14.27 14.83
N CYS A 387 8.55 -14.04 13.82
CA CYS A 387 8.13 -12.71 13.38
C CYS A 387 6.63 -12.49 13.60
N GLN A 388 6.23 -11.22 13.66
CA GLN A 388 4.82 -10.84 13.81
C GLN A 388 3.99 -11.29 12.63
N TYR A 389 2.84 -11.89 12.91
CA TYR A 389 1.83 -12.29 11.93
C TYR A 389 0.43 -12.19 12.56
N ASN A 390 -0.39 -11.29 12.03
CA ASN A 390 -1.69 -10.92 12.60
C ASN A 390 -1.55 -10.52 14.09
N LEU A 391 -2.31 -11.17 14.98
CA LEU A 391 -2.27 -10.92 16.43
C LEU A 391 -1.25 -11.81 17.17
N GLY A 392 -0.45 -12.61 16.44
CA GLY A 392 0.50 -13.55 17.03
C GLY A 392 1.86 -13.51 16.35
N THR A 393 2.58 -14.62 16.45
CA THR A 393 3.88 -14.83 15.83
C THR A 393 3.90 -16.06 14.95
N THR A 394 4.83 -16.09 13.99
CA THR A 394 5.04 -17.23 13.10
C THR A 394 6.53 -17.49 12.89
N SER A 395 6.90 -18.74 12.63
CA SER A 395 8.25 -19.09 12.17
C SER A 395 8.48 -18.81 10.68
N ILE A 396 7.40 -18.62 9.89
CA ILE A 396 7.49 -18.28 8.47
C ILE A 396 7.64 -16.76 8.35
N CYS A 397 8.86 -16.27 8.27
CA CYS A 397 9.13 -14.83 8.17
C CYS A 397 9.32 -14.37 6.73
N TYR A 398 9.90 -15.21 5.89
CA TYR A 398 10.15 -14.93 4.48
C TYR A 398 9.48 -15.96 3.59
N LEU A 399 8.84 -15.49 2.53
CA LEU A 399 8.19 -16.30 1.50
C LEU A 399 9.02 -16.36 0.22
N PHE A 400 9.84 -15.32 0.03
CA PHE A 400 10.71 -15.13 -1.12
C PHE A 400 12.12 -14.80 -0.66
N ALA A 401 13.09 -14.94 -1.57
CA ALA A 401 14.48 -14.59 -1.29
C ALA A 401 15.16 -14.02 -2.55
N ARG A 402 16.19 -13.18 -2.31
CA ARG A 402 17.07 -12.62 -3.35
C ARG A 402 18.42 -12.25 -2.76
N LYS A 403 19.50 -12.25 -3.57
CA LYS A 403 19.59 -12.20 -5.01
C LYS A 403 20.22 -13.50 -5.53
N PHE A 404 19.62 -14.12 -6.52
CA PHE A 404 20.10 -15.36 -7.11
C PHE A 404 20.55 -15.12 -8.55
N ALA A 405 21.73 -15.66 -8.89
CA ALA A 405 22.30 -15.59 -10.23
C ALA A 405 21.62 -16.60 -11.17
N PRO A 406 21.74 -16.44 -12.49
CA PRO A 406 21.23 -17.44 -13.44
C PRO A 406 21.77 -18.86 -13.21
N SER A 407 23.05 -18.97 -12.80
CA SER A 407 23.70 -20.28 -12.49
C SER A 407 23.08 -21.01 -11.28
N ALA A 408 22.25 -20.33 -10.48
CA ALA A 408 21.55 -20.97 -9.37
C ALA A 408 20.34 -21.84 -9.82
N LEU A 409 19.91 -21.76 -11.09
CA LEU A 409 18.67 -22.38 -11.56
C LEU A 409 18.68 -23.90 -11.35
N GLU A 410 19.67 -24.62 -11.86
CA GLU A 410 19.70 -26.07 -11.80
C GLU A 410 19.71 -26.62 -10.36
N PRO A 411 20.58 -26.16 -9.44
CA PRO A 411 20.51 -26.62 -8.06
C PRO A 411 19.22 -26.22 -7.34
N LEU A 412 18.60 -25.07 -7.68
CA LEU A 412 17.29 -24.70 -7.13
C LEU A 412 16.17 -25.63 -7.63
N LEU A 413 16.17 -26.01 -8.90
CA LEU A 413 15.22 -26.99 -9.46
C LEU A 413 15.36 -28.35 -8.77
N ASN A 414 16.60 -28.80 -8.52
CA ASN A 414 16.87 -30.06 -7.81
C ASN A 414 16.36 -30.04 -6.35
N LEU A 415 16.43 -28.88 -5.69
CA LEU A 415 15.95 -28.71 -4.32
C LEU A 415 14.46 -28.36 -4.21
N SER A 416 13.82 -27.99 -5.32
CA SER A 416 12.44 -27.48 -5.30
C SER A 416 11.46 -28.45 -4.66
N SER A 417 11.47 -29.73 -5.02
CA SER A 417 10.54 -30.73 -4.47
C SER A 417 10.91 -31.16 -3.05
N SER A 418 12.20 -31.39 -2.77
CA SER A 418 12.65 -31.97 -1.48
C SER A 418 12.72 -30.92 -0.36
N VAL A 419 12.95 -29.64 -0.68
CA VAL A 419 13.18 -28.58 0.31
C VAL A 419 12.09 -27.52 0.28
N MET A 420 11.68 -27.05 -0.92
CA MET A 420 10.70 -25.97 -1.05
C MET A 420 9.26 -26.50 -1.15
N GLY A 421 9.06 -27.76 -1.56
CA GLY A 421 7.78 -28.47 -1.56
C GLY A 421 6.95 -28.26 -2.84
N PHE A 422 7.61 -28.02 -4.00
CA PHE A 422 6.95 -27.90 -5.32
C PHE A 422 7.81 -28.43 -6.46
#